data_c3ededbac6ce9c3454411db17d7e9d5a
#
_entry.id   c3ededbac6ce9c3454411db17d7e9d5a
#
_cell.length_a   1.000
_cell.length_b   1.000
_cell.length_c   1.000
_cell.angle_alpha   90.00
_cell.angle_beta   90.00
_cell.angle_gamma   90.00
#
_symmetry.space_group_name_H-M   'P 1'
#
loop_
_entity.id
_entity.type
_entity.pdbx_description
1 polymer ?
#
loop_
_entity_poly.entity_id
_entity_poly.type
_entity_poly.pdbx_seq_one_letter_code
_entity_poly.pdbx_strand_id
1 'polypeptide(L)'
;MVTKKRIAIVGATEPAGRAIVNQFASMPYRLLLISHQPGKLNELAEKITNQYPVAEIESLECVKDGCWEADIIIIAVEAAEEKRVAELMKEVATQKIVVVVTQNENECKEMEKTLPYSKVVKAYINAETNGIFLSGKSKTVNEEISNIFIQAGYSLVNKQVISNF
;
A
#
# COMPACT_ATOMS: atom_id res chain seq x y z
N MET A 1 -2.10 -25.46 8.38
CA MET A 1 -1.19 -24.30 8.52
C MET A 1 -1.70 -23.15 7.67
N VAL A 2 -2.00 -22.02 8.27
CA VAL A 2 -2.48 -20.84 7.54
C VAL A 2 -1.28 -20.00 7.12
N THR A 3 -1.09 -19.83 5.83
CA THR A 3 -0.05 -18.94 5.29
C THR A 3 -0.49 -17.49 5.45
N LYS A 4 0.35 -16.65 6.05
CA LYS A 4 0.07 -15.23 6.18
C LYS A 4 0.01 -14.56 4.82
N LYS A 5 -0.94 -13.66 4.61
CA LYS A 5 -0.98 -12.83 3.41
C LYS A 5 0.25 -11.92 3.37
N ARG A 6 0.77 -11.74 2.17
CA ARG A 6 1.92 -10.91 1.91
C ARG A 6 1.46 -9.58 1.31
N ILE A 7 1.81 -8.50 1.97
CA ILE A 7 1.46 -7.15 1.53
C ILE A 7 2.75 -6.41 1.16
N ALA A 8 2.86 -6.01 -0.10
CA ALA A 8 3.95 -5.18 -0.57
C ALA A 8 3.58 -3.71 -0.35
N ILE A 9 4.52 -2.94 0.18
CA ILE A 9 4.37 -1.49 0.33
C ILE A 9 5.47 -0.83 -0.50
N VAL A 10 5.09 -0.33 -1.67
CA VAL A 10 6.00 0.37 -2.58
C VAL A 10 6.04 1.84 -2.19
N GLY A 11 7.24 2.35 -1.97
CA GLY A 11 7.44 3.68 -1.40
C GLY A 11 7.45 3.66 0.12
N ALA A 12 7.91 2.56 0.72
CA ALA A 12 7.89 2.35 2.17
C ALA A 12 8.64 3.43 2.96
N THR A 13 9.63 4.09 2.38
CA THR A 13 10.41 5.15 3.03
C THR A 13 9.82 6.55 2.83
N GLU A 14 8.83 6.71 1.96
CA GLU A 14 8.10 7.96 1.79
C GLU A 14 7.18 8.18 3.01
N PRO A 15 6.79 9.44 3.30
CA PRO A 15 5.96 9.72 4.49
C PRO A 15 4.68 8.88 4.56
N ALA A 16 3.94 8.78 3.47
CA ALA A 16 2.70 7.99 3.42
C ALA A 16 2.99 6.49 3.60
N GLY A 17 4.02 5.97 2.93
CA GLY A 17 4.40 4.57 3.04
C GLY A 17 4.86 4.20 4.44
N ARG A 18 5.65 5.06 5.05
CA ARG A 18 6.15 4.88 6.41
C ARG A 18 5.02 4.83 7.43
N ALA A 19 4.03 5.71 7.29
CA ALA A 19 2.84 5.72 8.14
C ALA A 19 2.05 4.40 8.02
N ILE A 20 1.91 3.88 6.81
CA ILE A 20 1.23 2.60 6.56
C ILE A 20 2.02 1.44 7.16
N VAL A 21 3.33 1.41 7.00
CA VAL A 21 4.19 0.38 7.60
C VAL A 21 3.99 0.34 9.12
N ASN A 22 3.99 1.49 9.78
CA ASN A 22 3.78 1.58 11.22
C ASN A 22 2.42 1.03 11.65
N GLN A 23 1.36 1.33 10.89
CA GLN A 23 0.01 0.83 11.20
C GLN A 23 -0.13 -0.67 10.97
N PHE A 24 0.52 -1.20 9.95
CA PHE A 24 0.42 -2.62 9.58
C PHE A 24 1.38 -3.53 10.35
N ALA A 25 2.38 -2.97 11.03
CA ALA A 25 3.43 -3.76 11.69
C ALA A 25 2.92 -4.71 12.77
N SER A 26 1.83 -4.38 13.46
CA SER A 26 1.21 -5.23 14.47
C SER A 26 0.21 -6.24 13.90
N MET A 27 -0.05 -6.18 12.60
CA MET A 27 -1.03 -7.03 11.93
C MET A 27 -0.42 -8.38 11.52
N PRO A 28 -1.26 -9.43 11.37
CA PRO A 28 -0.76 -10.77 11.03
C PRO A 28 -0.47 -10.91 9.52
N TYR A 29 0.30 -9.97 8.97
CA TYR A 29 0.73 -9.97 7.57
C TYR A 29 2.23 -10.04 7.48
N ARG A 30 2.71 -10.63 6.40
CA ARG A 30 4.11 -10.52 6.02
C ARG A 30 4.26 -9.29 5.15
N LEU A 31 5.07 -8.34 5.60
CA LEU A 31 5.27 -7.06 4.92
C LEU A 31 6.51 -7.09 4.05
N LEU A 32 6.33 -6.76 2.78
CA LEU A 32 7.41 -6.63 1.81
C LEU A 32 7.62 -5.14 1.58
N LEU A 33 8.67 -4.58 2.16
CA LEU A 33 8.95 -3.14 2.10
C LEU A 33 9.85 -2.85 0.91
N ILE A 34 9.38 -2.01 0.00
CA ILE A 34 10.07 -1.69 -1.24
C ILE A 34 10.38 -0.20 -1.31
N SER A 35 11.66 0.13 -1.52
CA SER A 35 12.12 1.50 -1.65
C SER A 35 13.38 1.55 -2.50
N HIS A 36 13.59 2.67 -3.20
CA HIS A 36 14.83 2.94 -3.92
C HIS A 36 15.89 3.61 -3.04
N GLN A 37 15.64 3.71 -1.73
CA GLN A 37 16.54 4.30 -0.74
C GLN A 37 16.95 3.23 0.28
N PRO A 38 17.91 2.35 -0.06
CA PRO A 38 18.21 1.17 0.77
C PRO A 38 18.66 1.50 2.19
N GLY A 39 19.40 2.60 2.40
CA GLY A 39 19.81 3.04 3.73
C GLY A 39 18.62 3.36 4.64
N LYS A 40 17.68 4.16 4.13
CA LYS A 40 16.46 4.51 4.87
C LYS A 40 15.55 3.30 5.05
N LEU A 41 15.50 2.40 4.09
CA LEU A 41 14.72 1.18 4.16
C LEU A 41 15.22 0.26 5.26
N ASN A 42 16.53 0.09 5.38
CA ASN A 42 17.15 -0.72 6.42
C ASN A 42 16.89 -0.11 7.81
N GLU A 43 17.00 1.21 7.96
CA GLU A 43 16.70 1.91 9.20
C GLU A 43 15.23 1.70 9.61
N LEU A 44 14.32 1.81 8.67
CA LEU A 44 12.89 1.60 8.92
C LEU A 44 12.63 0.16 9.35
N ALA A 45 13.18 -0.82 8.64
CA ALA A 45 13.00 -2.24 8.95
C ALA A 45 13.51 -2.57 10.34
N GLU A 46 14.68 -2.05 10.70
CA GLU A 46 15.28 -2.22 12.03
C GLU A 46 14.40 -1.63 13.14
N LYS A 47 13.93 -0.40 12.93
CA LYS A 47 13.05 0.30 13.87
C LYS A 47 11.76 -0.50 14.11
N ILE A 48 11.13 -0.98 13.03
CA ILE A 48 9.89 -1.75 13.12
C ILE A 48 10.12 -3.09 13.80
N THR A 49 11.20 -3.79 13.48
CA THR A 49 11.55 -5.08 14.11
C THR A 49 11.82 -4.91 15.61
N ASN A 50 12.46 -3.82 16.01
CA ASN A 50 12.70 -3.54 17.44
C ASN A 50 11.41 -3.21 18.19
N GLN A 51 10.49 -2.48 17.56
CA GLN A 51 9.21 -2.11 18.16
C GLN A 51 8.22 -3.28 18.15
N TYR A 52 8.24 -4.09 17.12
CA TYR A 52 7.35 -5.24 16.94
C TYR A 52 8.16 -6.50 16.64
N PRO A 53 8.73 -7.15 17.65
CA PRO A 53 9.65 -8.29 17.45
C PRO A 53 9.06 -9.48 16.71
N VAL A 54 7.72 -9.62 16.71
CA VAL A 54 7.03 -10.72 16.02
C VAL A 54 6.63 -10.35 14.59
N ALA A 55 6.86 -9.11 14.16
CA ALA A 55 6.55 -8.69 12.81
C ALA A 55 7.44 -9.40 11.78
N GLU A 56 6.83 -9.88 10.71
CA GLU A 56 7.56 -10.47 9.59
C GLU A 56 7.76 -9.42 8.51
N ILE A 57 8.99 -8.94 8.37
CA ILE A 57 9.35 -7.85 7.49
C ILE A 57 10.51 -8.26 6.60
N GLU A 58 10.36 -8.05 5.30
CA GLU A 58 11.41 -8.25 4.31
C GLU A 58 11.61 -6.96 3.53
N SER A 59 12.85 -6.52 3.39
CA SER A 59 13.22 -5.32 2.62
C SER A 59 13.67 -5.73 1.23
N LEU A 60 13.10 -5.11 0.21
CA LEU A 60 13.38 -5.40 -1.19
C LEU A 60 13.64 -4.11 -1.96
N GLU A 61 14.62 -4.14 -2.85
CA GLU A 61 14.93 -2.99 -3.71
C GLU A 61 14.16 -3.07 -5.04
N CYS A 62 13.82 -4.26 -5.49
CA CYS A 62 13.19 -4.49 -6.78
C CYS A 62 11.66 -4.48 -6.66
N VAL A 63 11.03 -3.49 -7.32
CA VAL A 63 9.57 -3.37 -7.38
C VAL A 63 8.94 -4.63 -7.96
N LYS A 64 9.47 -5.14 -9.06
CA LYS A 64 8.92 -6.30 -9.76
C LYS A 64 8.92 -7.55 -8.87
N ASP A 65 10.03 -7.81 -8.18
CA ASP A 65 10.15 -8.99 -7.31
C ASP A 65 9.18 -8.93 -6.14
N GLY A 66 9.10 -7.78 -5.48
CA GLY A 66 8.19 -7.59 -4.34
C GLY A 66 6.73 -7.69 -4.75
N CYS A 67 6.35 -7.08 -5.86
CA CYS A 67 4.99 -7.14 -6.37
C CYS A 67 4.61 -8.54 -6.85
N TRP A 68 5.58 -9.29 -7.38
CA TRP A 68 5.34 -10.68 -7.78
C TRP A 68 5.02 -11.57 -6.59
N GLU A 69 5.74 -11.41 -5.49
CA GLU A 69 5.51 -12.19 -4.27
C GLU A 69 4.24 -11.78 -3.51
N ALA A 70 3.81 -10.54 -3.64
CA ALA A 70 2.70 -10.00 -2.85
C ALA A 70 1.34 -10.56 -3.25
N ASP A 71 0.46 -10.69 -2.27
CA ASP A 71 -0.96 -10.96 -2.47
C ASP A 71 -1.73 -9.64 -2.67
N ILE A 72 -1.33 -8.60 -1.96
CA ILE A 72 -1.87 -7.24 -2.05
C ILE A 72 -0.71 -6.28 -2.19
N ILE A 73 -0.84 -5.30 -3.09
CA ILE A 73 0.19 -4.30 -3.34
C ILE A 73 -0.35 -2.93 -2.95
N ILE A 74 0.35 -2.24 -2.06
CA ILE A 74 0.04 -0.86 -1.68
C ILE A 74 1.08 0.06 -2.29
N ILE A 75 0.64 1.01 -3.09
CA ILE A 75 1.51 1.98 -3.75
C ILE A 75 1.40 3.31 -3.00
N ALA A 76 2.50 3.73 -2.37
CA ALA A 76 2.57 4.94 -1.56
C ALA A 76 3.73 5.84 -2.02
N VAL A 77 3.92 5.93 -3.34
CA VAL A 77 4.93 6.80 -3.95
C VAL A 77 4.33 8.15 -4.32
N GLU A 78 5.19 9.12 -4.60
CA GLU A 78 4.76 10.41 -5.11
C GLU A 78 4.11 10.25 -6.49
N ALA A 79 3.18 11.15 -6.83
CA ALA A 79 2.46 11.11 -8.10
C ALA A 79 3.38 11.02 -9.31
N ALA A 80 4.52 11.73 -9.26
CA ALA A 80 5.51 11.72 -10.35
C ALA A 80 6.15 10.34 -10.57
N GLU A 81 6.16 9.48 -9.56
CA GLU A 81 6.76 8.13 -9.63
C GLU A 81 5.75 7.05 -10.04
N GLU A 82 4.45 7.34 -9.98
CA GLU A 82 3.41 6.34 -10.22
C GLU A 82 3.52 5.65 -11.58
N LYS A 83 3.79 6.41 -12.64
CA LYS A 83 3.91 5.86 -13.99
C LYS A 83 5.06 4.86 -14.10
N ARG A 84 6.22 5.22 -13.54
CA ARG A 84 7.40 4.35 -13.54
C ARG A 84 7.12 3.05 -12.77
N VAL A 85 6.53 3.17 -11.60
CA VAL A 85 6.19 2.02 -10.75
C VAL A 85 5.18 1.13 -11.47
N ALA A 86 4.13 1.71 -12.05
CA ALA A 86 3.11 0.96 -12.79
C ALA A 86 3.72 0.15 -13.94
N GLU A 87 4.64 0.75 -14.70
CA GLU A 87 5.34 0.06 -15.79
C GLU A 87 6.19 -1.11 -15.29
N LEU A 88 6.86 -0.93 -14.15
CA LEU A 88 7.69 -1.99 -13.56
C LEU A 88 6.87 -3.17 -13.04
N MET A 89 5.63 -2.94 -12.61
CA MET A 89 4.82 -3.97 -11.96
C MET A 89 3.74 -4.58 -12.84
N LYS A 90 3.49 -4.03 -14.02
CA LYS A 90 2.33 -4.42 -14.84
C LYS A 90 2.25 -5.92 -15.19
N GLU A 91 3.38 -6.57 -15.42
CA GLU A 91 3.42 -8.00 -15.75
C GLU A 91 3.11 -8.90 -14.56
N VAL A 92 3.43 -8.44 -13.35
CA VAL A 92 3.32 -9.24 -12.13
C VAL A 92 2.11 -8.88 -11.28
N ALA A 93 1.40 -7.82 -11.61
CA ALA A 93 0.24 -7.34 -10.85
C ALA A 93 -1.11 -7.81 -11.41
N THR A 94 -1.12 -8.59 -12.49
CA THR A 94 -2.34 -9.08 -13.11
C THR A 94 -3.21 -9.84 -12.11
N GLN A 95 -4.48 -9.45 -12.02
CA GLN A 95 -5.50 -9.99 -11.12
C GLN A 95 -5.24 -9.75 -9.62
N LYS A 96 -4.16 -9.07 -9.28
CA LYS A 96 -3.88 -8.71 -7.88
C LYS A 96 -4.59 -7.41 -7.51
N ILE A 97 -4.83 -7.24 -6.20
CA ILE A 97 -5.36 -6.00 -5.66
C ILE A 97 -4.21 -5.00 -5.54
N VAL A 98 -4.38 -3.83 -6.14
CA VAL A 98 -3.42 -2.73 -6.08
C VAL A 98 -4.09 -1.55 -5.43
N VAL A 99 -3.67 -1.20 -4.22
CA VAL A 99 -4.17 -0.05 -3.47
C VAL A 99 -3.24 1.12 -3.73
N VAL A 100 -3.77 2.17 -4.34
CA VAL A 100 -2.96 3.37 -4.63
C VAL A 100 -3.34 4.46 -3.64
N VAL A 101 -2.39 4.83 -2.79
CA VAL A 101 -2.57 5.91 -1.81
C VAL A 101 -2.45 7.24 -2.54
N THR A 102 -3.47 8.06 -2.44
CA THR A 102 -3.55 9.33 -3.14
C THR A 102 -4.17 10.40 -2.27
N GLN A 103 -3.91 11.66 -2.58
CA GLN A 103 -4.55 12.82 -1.94
C GLN A 103 -5.40 13.61 -2.92
N ASN A 104 -5.43 13.22 -4.19
CA ASN A 104 -6.12 13.95 -5.24
C ASN A 104 -6.86 12.98 -6.17
N GLU A 105 -8.12 13.30 -6.48
CA GLU A 105 -8.97 12.50 -7.37
C GLU A 105 -8.40 12.36 -8.79
N ASN A 106 -7.61 13.32 -9.22
CA ASN A 106 -6.99 13.31 -10.56
C ASN A 106 -5.72 12.47 -10.64
N GLU A 107 -5.17 12.08 -9.50
CA GLU A 107 -4.05 11.17 -9.42
C GLU A 107 -4.55 9.74 -9.68
N CYS A 108 -3.66 8.81 -9.96
CA CYS A 108 -3.94 7.40 -10.23
C CYS A 108 -4.51 7.06 -11.61
N LYS A 109 -4.78 8.02 -12.48
CA LYS A 109 -5.24 7.72 -13.85
C LYS A 109 -4.22 6.90 -14.63
N GLU A 110 -2.94 7.22 -14.47
CA GLU A 110 -1.86 6.48 -15.11
C GLU A 110 -1.77 5.05 -14.57
N MET A 111 -1.99 4.88 -13.28
CA MET A 111 -1.99 3.56 -12.65
C MET A 111 -3.11 2.68 -13.21
N GLU A 112 -4.33 3.18 -13.26
CA GLU A 112 -5.48 2.45 -13.81
C GLU A 112 -5.28 2.11 -15.29
N LYS A 113 -4.73 3.04 -16.05
CA LYS A 113 -4.48 2.88 -17.48
C LYS A 113 -3.40 1.85 -17.76
N THR A 114 -2.33 1.85 -16.97
CA THR A 114 -1.18 0.95 -17.13
C THR A 114 -1.48 -0.45 -16.58
N LEU A 115 -2.39 -0.56 -15.61
CA LEU A 115 -2.75 -1.82 -14.95
C LEU A 115 -4.21 -2.22 -15.21
N PRO A 116 -4.61 -2.43 -16.48
CA PRO A 116 -6.01 -2.71 -16.81
C PRO A 116 -6.51 -4.06 -16.28
N TYR A 117 -5.62 -4.98 -15.97
CA TYR A 117 -5.96 -6.31 -15.48
C TYR A 117 -5.77 -6.47 -13.98
N SER A 118 -5.42 -5.40 -13.29
CA SER A 118 -5.31 -5.38 -11.83
C SER A 118 -6.59 -4.84 -11.21
N LYS A 119 -6.84 -5.21 -9.95
CA LYS A 119 -7.98 -4.70 -9.19
C LYS A 119 -7.54 -3.45 -8.44
N VAL A 120 -7.62 -2.30 -9.11
CA VAL A 120 -7.12 -1.04 -8.55
C VAL A 120 -8.13 -0.40 -7.60
N VAL A 121 -7.68 -0.05 -6.40
CA VAL A 121 -8.46 0.67 -5.39
C VAL A 121 -7.69 1.95 -5.03
N LYS A 122 -8.34 3.09 -5.12
CA LYS A 122 -7.78 4.37 -4.66
C LYS A 122 -8.05 4.52 -3.18
N ALA A 123 -7.03 4.86 -2.41
CA ALA A 123 -7.14 5.07 -0.98
C ALA A 123 -6.77 6.52 -0.64
N TYR A 124 -7.76 7.28 -0.18
CA TYR A 124 -7.56 8.64 0.32
C TYR A 124 -7.40 8.57 1.82
N ILE A 125 -6.22 8.92 2.33
CA ILE A 125 -5.89 8.79 3.74
C ILE A 125 -5.58 10.16 4.34
N ASN A 126 -6.23 10.44 5.48
CA ASN A 126 -5.87 11.58 6.32
C ASN A 126 -4.90 11.10 7.39
N ALA A 127 -3.65 11.57 7.32
CA ALA A 127 -2.59 11.16 8.22
C ALA A 127 -2.82 11.58 9.68
N GLU A 128 -3.57 12.67 9.91
CA GLU A 128 -3.82 13.18 11.27
C GLU A 128 -4.88 12.37 12.01
N THR A 129 -5.94 11.97 11.30
CA THR A 129 -7.09 11.28 11.91
C THR A 129 -7.13 9.78 11.63
N ASN A 130 -6.26 9.28 10.73
CA ASN A 130 -6.35 7.92 10.18
C ASN A 130 -7.70 7.63 9.50
N GLY A 131 -8.35 8.68 9.01
CA GLY A 131 -9.55 8.51 8.19
C GLY A 131 -9.17 8.01 6.80
N ILE A 132 -9.95 7.07 6.27
CA ILE A 132 -9.72 6.51 4.94
C ILE A 132 -11.01 6.45 4.14
N PHE A 133 -10.92 6.82 2.87
CA PHE A 133 -11.97 6.64 1.88
C PHE A 133 -11.43 5.81 0.73
N LEU A 134 -12.12 4.72 0.38
CA LEU A 134 -11.73 3.81 -0.69
C LEU A 134 -12.64 3.96 -1.89
N SER A 135 -12.06 3.99 -3.07
CA SER A 135 -12.78 4.07 -4.34
C SER A 135 -12.21 3.06 -5.33
N GLY A 136 -13.00 2.10 -5.72
CA GLY A 136 -12.63 1.09 -6.71
C GLY A 136 -13.88 0.51 -7.36
N LYS A 137 -13.70 -0.12 -8.52
CA LYS A 137 -14.82 -0.64 -9.33
C LYS A 137 -15.49 -1.87 -8.71
N SER A 138 -14.76 -2.69 -7.97
CA SER A 138 -15.27 -3.91 -7.36
C SER A 138 -15.69 -3.68 -5.92
N LYS A 139 -16.98 -3.84 -5.63
CA LYS A 139 -17.52 -3.73 -4.29
C LYS A 139 -16.88 -4.75 -3.34
N THR A 140 -16.72 -5.98 -3.79
CA THR A 140 -16.13 -7.07 -2.99
C THR A 140 -14.69 -6.74 -2.60
N VAL A 141 -13.90 -6.24 -3.54
CA VAL A 141 -12.51 -5.83 -3.29
C VAL A 141 -12.46 -4.65 -2.32
N ASN A 142 -13.34 -3.66 -2.51
CA ASN A 142 -13.41 -2.51 -1.61
C ASN A 142 -13.74 -2.94 -0.17
N GLU A 143 -14.64 -3.89 0.02
CA GLU A 143 -14.99 -4.43 1.33
C GLU A 143 -13.80 -5.17 1.96
N GLU A 144 -13.09 -5.98 1.19
CA GLU A 144 -11.92 -6.70 1.65
C GLU A 144 -10.83 -5.73 2.14
N ILE A 145 -10.53 -4.72 1.33
CA ILE A 145 -9.51 -3.72 1.68
C ILE A 145 -9.97 -2.85 2.85
N SER A 146 -11.26 -2.49 2.90
CA SER A 146 -11.83 -1.76 4.04
C SER A 146 -11.59 -2.51 5.36
N ASN A 147 -11.88 -3.80 5.38
CA ASN A 147 -11.69 -4.63 6.57
C ASN A 147 -10.23 -4.67 7.02
N ILE A 148 -9.32 -4.80 6.07
CA ILE A 148 -7.87 -4.81 6.35
C ILE A 148 -7.43 -3.49 6.98
N PHE A 149 -7.82 -2.35 6.40
CA PHE A 149 -7.45 -1.04 6.93
C PHE A 149 -8.11 -0.73 8.28
N ILE A 150 -9.37 -1.13 8.48
CA ILE A 150 -10.04 -0.97 9.78
C ILE A 150 -9.28 -1.73 10.86
N GLN A 151 -8.90 -2.97 10.61
CA GLN A 151 -8.12 -3.78 11.55
C GLN A 151 -6.76 -3.17 11.85
N ALA A 152 -6.19 -2.45 10.88
CA ALA A 152 -4.90 -1.75 11.06
C ALA A 152 -5.03 -0.42 11.80
N GLY A 153 -6.24 -0.01 12.18
CA GLY A 153 -6.45 1.20 12.97
C GLY A 153 -6.99 2.40 12.20
N TYR A 154 -7.37 2.20 10.93
CA TYR A 154 -7.99 3.27 10.13
C TYR A 154 -9.50 3.30 10.36
N SER A 155 -10.11 4.47 10.16
CA SER A 155 -11.55 4.67 10.25
C SER A 155 -12.11 5.04 8.89
N LEU A 156 -13.15 4.33 8.43
CA LEU A 156 -13.79 4.68 7.17
C LEU A 156 -14.52 6.01 7.29
N VAL A 157 -14.32 6.88 6.31
CA VAL A 157 -14.99 8.17 6.21
C VAL A 157 -15.68 8.27 4.85
N ASN A 158 -16.61 9.22 4.72
CA ASN A 158 -17.27 9.47 3.45
C ASN A 158 -16.46 10.43 2.56
N LYS A 159 -16.81 10.49 1.29
CA LYS A 159 -16.10 11.32 0.30
C LYS A 159 -16.11 12.81 0.67
N GLN A 160 -17.17 13.30 1.31
CA GLN A 160 -17.27 14.71 1.71
C GLN A 160 -16.24 15.10 2.77
N VAL A 161 -15.94 14.18 3.69
CA VAL A 161 -14.91 14.42 4.73
C VAL A 161 -13.52 14.51 4.09
N ILE A 162 -13.26 13.69 3.08
CA ILE A 162 -11.98 13.69 2.35
C ILE A 162 -11.77 15.00 1.57
N SER A 163 -12.81 15.53 0.95
CA SER A 163 -12.67 16.76 0.15
C SER A 163 -12.36 18.02 0.99
N ASN A 164 -12.42 17.91 2.32
CA ASN A 164 -12.05 18.98 3.24
C ASN A 164 -10.62 18.84 3.80
N PHE A 165 -9.87 17.92 3.28
CA PHE A 165 -8.47 17.68 3.72
C PHE A 165 -7.50 18.64 3.05
#